data_65c0245bbe9de64728e257a0ac1a8daf
#
_entry.id   65c0245bbe9de64728e257a0ac1a8daf
#
_cell.length_a   1.000
_cell.length_b   1.000
_cell.length_c   1.000
_cell.angle_alpha   90.00
_cell.angle_beta   90.00
_cell.angle_gamma   90.00
#
_symmetry.space_group_name_H-M   'P 1'
#
loop_
_entity.id
_entity.type
_entity.pdbx_description
1 polymer ?
#
loop_
_entity_poly.entity_id
_entity_poly.type
_entity_poly.pdbx_seq_one_letter_code
_entity_poly.pdbx_strand_id
1 'polypeptide(L)'
;MTQKLIFSLSWLIAGYTSYAQPKRFEFVETKMASPFTIVFYHTDSLQAQQIATRAFHIVDSLAAIFTDYDPNSELNRFCASAADTANYHPISPALFDILLLSKRAHATSKGSFDISIGRLTKLWRAARQSDQWPSKEAIAAAKELTGMKYLQLDPKTGTARMLKAGIQLDLGGIAQGYIGDKVMRFLLVQGITAALVDVSGDITARGNPPGKAGWVVAINTPHHEAEWLHEHLLLKNHSVTTSGDLYQYMEHEGKRYSHILNPKSGYGITKRLSVTVIAKDPVVADWLTKSVSLLSHRKAKRLARKWNADFLVAEYKNEQLHFRHTPGFEEFMKTFASPEPEH
;
A
#
# COMPACT_ATOMS: atom_id res chain seq x y z
N MET A 1 -36.21 -41.06 -71.16
CA MET A 1 -36.16 -39.75 -70.40
C MET A 1 -35.57 -40.01 -69.05
N THR A 2 -34.29 -39.74 -68.86
CA THR A 2 -33.53 -39.99 -67.62
C THR A 2 -33.18 -38.62 -67.01
N GLN A 3 -33.84 -38.29 -65.90
CA GLN A 3 -33.59 -37.03 -65.12
C GLN A 3 -32.36 -37.29 -64.25
N LYS A 4 -31.27 -36.50 -64.45
CA LYS A 4 -30.10 -36.44 -63.57
C LYS A 4 -30.37 -35.47 -62.44
N LEU A 5 -30.44 -35.94 -61.18
CA LEU A 5 -30.41 -35.12 -59.99
C LEU A 5 -28.96 -34.65 -59.75
N ILE A 6 -28.77 -33.31 -59.70
CA ILE A 6 -27.52 -32.70 -59.31
C ILE A 6 -27.66 -32.36 -57.82
N PHE A 7 -26.92 -33.05 -56.92
CA PHE A 7 -26.76 -32.70 -55.52
C PHE A 7 -25.68 -31.63 -55.42
N SER A 8 -26.03 -30.39 -55.08
CA SER A 8 -25.08 -29.36 -54.70
C SER A 8 -24.73 -29.48 -53.22
N LEU A 9 -23.51 -29.87 -52.95
CA LEU A 9 -22.94 -29.97 -51.60
C LEU A 9 -22.43 -28.60 -51.15
N SER A 10 -23.23 -27.88 -50.34
CA SER A 10 -22.85 -26.60 -49.75
C SER A 10 -21.92 -26.84 -48.54
N TRP A 11 -20.64 -26.52 -48.67
CA TRP A 11 -19.67 -26.54 -47.57
C TRP A 11 -19.92 -25.33 -46.66
N LEU A 12 -20.46 -25.55 -45.47
CA LEU A 12 -20.48 -24.57 -44.38
C LEU A 12 -19.06 -24.50 -43.85
N ILE A 13 -18.30 -23.48 -44.21
CA ILE A 13 -17.02 -23.13 -43.56
C ILE A 13 -17.39 -22.47 -42.21
N ALA A 14 -17.44 -23.29 -41.16
CA ALA A 14 -17.44 -22.78 -39.79
C ALA A 14 -16.08 -22.11 -39.51
N GLY A 15 -16.03 -20.81 -39.61
CA GLY A 15 -14.84 -20.05 -39.23
C GLY A 15 -14.59 -20.20 -37.72
N TYR A 16 -13.67 -21.06 -37.34
CA TYR A 16 -13.13 -21.10 -36.00
C TYR A 16 -12.36 -19.78 -35.76
N THR A 17 -12.99 -18.81 -35.12
CA THR A 17 -12.28 -17.67 -34.54
C THR A 17 -11.43 -18.22 -33.40
N SER A 18 -10.16 -18.50 -33.70
CA SER A 18 -9.16 -18.80 -32.66
C SER A 18 -9.00 -17.55 -31.79
N TYR A 19 -9.70 -17.51 -30.68
CA TYR A 19 -9.42 -16.50 -29.66
C TYR A 19 -8.04 -16.77 -29.07
N ALA A 20 -7.09 -15.88 -29.33
CA ALA A 20 -5.77 -15.95 -28.71
C ALA A 20 -5.93 -15.99 -27.19
N GLN A 21 -5.40 -17.02 -26.55
CA GLN A 21 -5.44 -17.10 -25.09
C GLN A 21 -4.58 -16.01 -24.48
N PRO A 22 -5.07 -15.32 -23.43
CA PRO A 22 -4.29 -14.29 -22.76
C PRO A 22 -3.03 -14.91 -22.11
N LYS A 23 -1.87 -14.32 -22.41
CA LYS A 23 -0.58 -14.66 -21.82
C LYS A 23 -0.32 -13.81 -20.59
N ARG A 24 0.42 -14.36 -19.63
CA ARG A 24 0.89 -13.63 -18.45
C ARG A 24 2.06 -12.71 -18.84
N PHE A 25 1.95 -11.45 -18.49
CA PHE A 25 3.02 -10.48 -18.61
C PHE A 25 3.40 -10.00 -17.21
N GLU A 26 4.70 -9.79 -17.01
CA GLU A 26 5.26 -9.25 -15.77
C GLU A 26 6.27 -8.17 -16.13
N PHE A 27 6.08 -6.99 -15.53
CA PHE A 27 6.92 -5.82 -15.73
C PHE A 27 7.44 -5.36 -14.38
N VAL A 28 8.75 -5.17 -14.28
CA VAL A 28 9.42 -4.74 -13.05
C VAL A 28 10.26 -3.52 -13.34
N GLU A 29 10.05 -2.45 -12.58
CA GLU A 29 10.90 -1.26 -12.58
C GLU A 29 11.26 -0.87 -11.15
N THR A 30 12.44 -0.27 -10.97
CA THR A 30 12.81 0.34 -9.69
C THR A 30 12.16 1.70 -9.57
N LYS A 31 11.21 1.84 -8.64
CA LYS A 31 10.51 3.09 -8.32
C LYS A 31 10.57 3.35 -6.83
N MET A 32 10.71 4.61 -6.42
CA MET A 32 10.77 4.96 -4.98
C MET A 32 11.84 4.15 -4.21
N ALA A 33 12.99 3.90 -4.86
CA ALA A 33 14.11 3.10 -4.37
C ALA A 33 13.79 1.62 -4.05
N SER A 34 12.72 1.06 -4.63
CA SER A 34 12.29 -0.33 -4.41
C SER A 34 11.74 -0.94 -5.69
N PRO A 35 11.71 -2.29 -5.82
CA PRO A 35 11.04 -2.95 -6.93
C PRO A 35 9.55 -2.61 -6.93
N PHE A 36 9.03 -2.28 -8.12
CA PHE A 36 7.62 -2.09 -8.40
C PHE A 36 7.24 -3.08 -9.50
N THR A 37 6.30 -3.98 -9.23
CA THR A 37 5.93 -5.06 -10.16
C THR A 37 4.48 -4.91 -10.60
N ILE A 38 4.25 -5.03 -11.91
CA ILE A 38 2.90 -5.09 -12.50
C ILE A 38 2.77 -6.40 -13.24
N VAL A 39 1.80 -7.22 -12.85
CA VAL A 39 1.47 -8.49 -13.50
C VAL A 39 0.05 -8.44 -14.02
N PHE A 40 -0.15 -8.78 -15.30
CA PHE A 40 -1.49 -8.95 -15.86
C PHE A 40 -1.51 -9.91 -17.06
N TYR A 41 -2.70 -10.21 -17.52
CA TYR A 41 -2.92 -11.09 -18.67
C TYR A 41 -3.45 -10.30 -19.87
N HIS A 42 -2.85 -10.51 -21.05
CA HIS A 42 -3.22 -9.86 -22.30
C HIS A 42 -2.96 -10.78 -23.49
N THR A 43 -3.64 -10.56 -24.62
CA THR A 43 -3.44 -11.35 -25.85
C THR A 43 -2.34 -10.80 -26.75
N ASP A 44 -2.07 -9.50 -26.69
CA ASP A 44 -1.11 -8.76 -27.52
C ASP A 44 0.04 -8.25 -26.66
N SER A 45 1.28 -8.63 -27.01
CA SER A 45 2.48 -8.26 -26.26
C SER A 45 2.85 -6.80 -26.42
N LEU A 46 2.64 -6.19 -27.60
CA LEU A 46 2.95 -4.79 -27.84
C LEU A 46 2.02 -3.88 -27.05
N GLN A 47 0.73 -4.18 -27.08
CA GLN A 47 -0.26 -3.47 -26.26
C GLN A 47 0.02 -3.65 -24.77
N ALA A 48 0.38 -4.85 -24.32
CA ALA A 48 0.75 -5.10 -22.93
C ALA A 48 1.94 -4.23 -22.50
N GLN A 49 2.99 -4.11 -23.33
CA GLN A 49 4.12 -3.23 -23.06
C GLN A 49 3.71 -1.76 -22.96
N GLN A 50 2.87 -1.27 -23.88
CA GLN A 50 2.40 0.12 -23.88
C GLN A 50 1.55 0.42 -22.63
N ILE A 51 0.68 -0.51 -22.22
CA ILE A 51 -0.11 -0.37 -21.00
C ILE A 51 0.80 -0.30 -19.77
N ALA A 52 1.79 -1.19 -19.65
CA ALA A 52 2.73 -1.19 -18.54
C ALA A 52 3.55 0.10 -18.47
N THR A 53 4.08 0.58 -19.59
CA THR A 53 4.81 1.86 -19.66
C THR A 53 3.96 3.03 -19.16
N ARG A 54 2.70 3.11 -19.59
CA ARG A 54 1.77 4.16 -19.11
C ARG A 54 1.45 4.01 -17.63
N ALA A 55 1.35 2.77 -17.13
CA ALA A 55 1.14 2.51 -15.70
C ALA A 55 2.33 2.98 -14.86
N PHE A 56 3.58 2.75 -15.30
CA PHE A 56 4.78 3.26 -14.63
C PHE A 56 4.89 4.79 -14.67
N HIS A 57 4.44 5.46 -15.74
CA HIS A 57 4.34 6.92 -15.75
C HIS A 57 3.38 7.48 -14.71
N ILE A 58 2.28 6.76 -14.39
CA ILE A 58 1.39 7.14 -13.28
C ILE A 58 2.15 7.06 -11.95
N VAL A 59 2.94 5.99 -11.75
CA VAL A 59 3.77 5.83 -10.55
C VAL A 59 4.73 7.01 -10.40
N ASP A 60 5.50 7.33 -11.47
CA ASP A 60 6.47 8.43 -11.45
C ASP A 60 5.83 9.76 -11.13
N SER A 61 4.69 10.04 -11.76
CA SER A 61 3.95 11.29 -11.55
C SER A 61 3.48 11.44 -10.11
N LEU A 62 2.91 10.37 -9.53
CA LEU A 62 2.42 10.39 -8.16
C LEU A 62 3.56 10.40 -7.13
N ALA A 63 4.63 9.65 -7.39
CA ALA A 63 5.81 9.65 -6.54
C ALA A 63 6.45 11.05 -6.46
N ALA A 64 6.56 11.77 -7.59
CA ALA A 64 7.06 13.13 -7.62
C ALA A 64 6.20 14.12 -6.83
N ILE A 65 4.88 13.90 -6.77
CA ILE A 65 3.96 14.72 -5.96
C ILE A 65 4.15 14.43 -4.47
N PHE A 66 4.25 13.16 -4.07
CA PHE A 66 4.10 12.70 -2.68
C PHE A 66 5.41 12.58 -1.90
N THR A 67 6.56 12.58 -2.57
CA THR A 67 7.84 12.37 -1.89
C THR A 67 8.17 13.52 -0.93
N ASP A 68 8.63 13.17 0.27
CA ASP A 68 9.18 14.12 1.25
C ASP A 68 10.71 14.25 1.16
N TYR A 69 11.36 13.46 0.27
CA TYR A 69 12.80 13.46 0.05
C TYR A 69 13.27 14.57 -0.92
N ASP A 70 12.44 14.90 -1.92
CA ASP A 70 12.73 15.98 -2.88
C ASP A 70 12.16 17.30 -2.36
N PRO A 71 12.98 18.33 -2.07
CA PRO A 71 12.50 19.64 -1.64
C PRO A 71 11.56 20.31 -2.66
N ASN A 72 11.68 19.93 -3.94
CA ASN A 72 10.87 20.47 -5.04
C ASN A 72 9.58 19.68 -5.28
N SER A 73 9.31 18.62 -4.54
CA SER A 73 8.03 17.90 -4.63
C SER A 73 6.85 18.82 -4.32
N GLU A 74 5.68 18.51 -4.85
CA GLU A 74 4.48 19.29 -4.55
C GLU A 74 4.15 19.25 -3.05
N LEU A 75 4.31 18.09 -2.40
CA LEU A 75 4.14 17.94 -0.96
C LEU A 75 5.04 18.90 -0.17
N ASN A 76 6.33 18.97 -0.49
CA ASN A 76 7.26 19.85 0.22
C ASN A 76 7.02 21.34 -0.09
N ARG A 77 6.67 21.70 -1.34
CA ARG A 77 6.26 23.07 -1.68
C ARG A 77 5.00 23.48 -0.91
N PHE A 78 4.01 22.58 -0.81
CA PHE A 78 2.82 22.83 0.01
C PHE A 78 3.18 22.98 1.48
N CYS A 79 4.06 22.14 2.03
CA CYS A 79 4.54 22.31 3.42
C CYS A 79 5.29 23.66 3.62
N ALA A 80 6.06 24.10 2.62
CA ALA A 80 6.77 25.39 2.67
C ALA A 80 5.79 26.59 2.61
N SER A 81 4.64 26.48 1.92
CA SER A 81 3.60 27.50 1.88
C SER A 81 2.98 27.78 3.25
N ALA A 82 3.22 26.94 4.25
CA ALA A 82 2.84 27.18 5.64
C ALA A 82 3.52 28.42 6.30
N ALA A 83 4.41 29.11 5.62
CA ALA A 83 4.85 30.45 5.98
C ALA A 83 3.68 31.46 5.93
N ASP A 84 2.74 31.27 4.99
CA ASP A 84 1.47 31.97 4.89
C ASP A 84 0.33 31.08 5.45
N THR A 85 0.01 31.27 6.71
CA THR A 85 -1.05 30.50 7.40
C THR A 85 -2.45 31.05 7.15
N ALA A 86 -2.59 32.23 6.56
CA ALA A 86 -3.86 32.89 6.32
C ALA A 86 -4.57 32.39 5.06
N ASN A 87 -3.80 32.11 4.00
CA ASN A 87 -4.35 31.81 2.70
C ASN A 87 -4.40 30.31 2.38
N TYR A 88 -5.39 29.95 1.56
CA TYR A 88 -5.45 28.65 0.92
C TYR A 88 -4.58 28.64 -0.34
N HIS A 89 -3.84 27.56 -0.54
CA HIS A 89 -2.95 27.37 -1.68
C HIS A 89 -3.54 26.32 -2.63
N PRO A 90 -3.47 26.53 -3.95
CA PRO A 90 -3.87 25.51 -4.92
C PRO A 90 -2.91 24.32 -4.84
N ILE A 91 -3.49 23.12 -4.87
CA ILE A 91 -2.75 21.86 -4.92
C ILE A 91 -3.36 20.96 -5.99
N SER A 92 -2.59 19.99 -6.48
CA SER A 92 -3.10 19.04 -7.47
C SER A 92 -4.27 18.21 -6.93
N PRO A 93 -5.16 17.73 -7.79
CA PRO A 93 -6.23 16.83 -7.38
C PRO A 93 -5.70 15.56 -6.68
N ALA A 94 -4.53 15.06 -7.08
CA ALA A 94 -3.91 13.89 -6.46
C ALA A 94 -3.47 14.18 -5.02
N LEU A 95 -2.81 15.32 -4.79
CA LEU A 95 -2.40 15.71 -3.44
C LEU A 95 -3.63 16.01 -2.56
N PHE A 96 -4.64 16.69 -3.10
CA PHE A 96 -5.89 16.96 -2.37
C PHE A 96 -6.59 15.66 -1.93
N ASP A 97 -6.72 14.68 -2.83
CA ASP A 97 -7.40 13.40 -2.58
C ASP A 97 -6.69 12.61 -1.48
N ILE A 98 -5.37 12.45 -1.55
CA ILE A 98 -4.62 11.70 -0.52
C ILE A 98 -4.62 12.42 0.83
N LEU A 99 -4.61 13.76 0.87
CA LEU A 99 -4.75 14.53 2.11
C LEU A 99 -6.13 14.35 2.73
N LEU A 100 -7.18 14.32 1.92
CA LEU A 100 -8.56 14.06 2.38
C LEU A 100 -8.69 12.65 2.96
N LEU A 101 -8.15 11.63 2.28
CA LEU A 101 -8.09 10.25 2.77
C LEU A 101 -7.32 10.16 4.08
N SER A 102 -6.19 10.86 4.19
CA SER A 102 -5.38 10.92 5.41
C SER A 102 -6.12 11.55 6.58
N LYS A 103 -6.90 12.61 6.35
CA LYS A 103 -7.77 13.21 7.40
C LYS A 103 -8.82 12.23 7.89
N ARG A 104 -9.44 11.46 6.99
CA ARG A 104 -10.43 10.42 7.35
C ARG A 104 -9.78 9.28 8.15
N ALA A 105 -8.60 8.81 7.73
CA ALA A 105 -7.81 7.80 8.43
C ALA A 105 -7.42 8.28 9.84
N HIS A 106 -6.89 9.51 9.95
CA HIS A 106 -6.56 10.14 11.24
C HIS A 106 -7.76 10.20 12.19
N ALA A 107 -8.88 10.73 11.73
CA ALA A 107 -10.09 10.88 12.54
C ALA A 107 -10.62 9.52 13.02
N THR A 108 -10.68 8.52 12.12
CA THR A 108 -11.21 7.20 12.43
C THR A 108 -10.29 6.41 13.36
N SER A 109 -8.98 6.54 13.18
CA SER A 109 -7.95 5.90 14.02
C SER A 109 -7.72 6.62 15.35
N LYS A 110 -8.38 7.78 15.58
CA LYS A 110 -8.20 8.64 16.76
C LYS A 110 -6.74 9.08 16.92
N GLY A 111 -6.10 9.41 15.78
CA GLY A 111 -4.75 9.92 15.73
C GLY A 111 -3.65 8.87 15.89
N SER A 112 -3.95 7.56 15.80
CA SER A 112 -2.89 6.56 15.68
C SER A 112 -2.26 6.53 14.29
N PHE A 113 -2.98 6.98 13.26
CA PHE A 113 -2.43 7.35 11.97
C PHE A 113 -2.42 8.87 11.85
N ASP A 114 -1.27 9.45 11.52
CA ASP A 114 -1.09 10.90 11.44
C ASP A 114 0.03 11.24 10.46
N ILE A 115 -0.31 11.83 9.32
CA ILE A 115 0.67 12.24 8.31
C ILE A 115 1.41 13.53 8.67
N SER A 116 0.97 14.27 9.69
CA SER A 116 1.64 15.51 10.11
C SER A 116 2.90 15.27 10.93
N ILE A 117 3.33 14.02 11.08
CA ILE A 117 4.56 13.62 11.79
C ILE A 117 5.84 13.87 10.99
N GLY A 118 5.79 14.52 9.84
CA GLY A 118 6.96 14.66 8.94
C GLY A 118 8.19 15.27 9.60
N ARG A 119 8.04 16.17 10.58
CA ARG A 119 9.17 16.68 11.37
C ARG A 119 9.81 15.58 12.24
N LEU A 120 9.00 14.75 12.86
CA LEU A 120 9.48 13.61 13.65
C LEU A 120 10.15 12.57 12.74
N THR A 121 9.53 12.26 11.60
CA THR A 121 10.08 11.29 10.64
C THR A 121 11.45 11.73 10.13
N LYS A 122 11.60 13.01 9.75
CA LYS A 122 12.89 13.57 9.29
C LYS A 122 13.93 13.55 10.40
N LEU A 123 13.56 13.91 11.63
CA LEU A 123 14.44 13.84 12.80
C LEU A 123 14.96 12.42 13.04
N TRP A 124 14.07 11.43 13.09
CA TRP A 124 14.45 10.04 13.33
C TRP A 124 15.20 9.41 12.14
N ARG A 125 14.90 9.85 10.91
CA ARG A 125 15.66 9.44 9.72
C ARG A 125 17.10 9.93 9.78
N ALA A 126 17.31 11.21 10.09
CA ALA A 126 18.64 11.79 10.27
C ALA A 126 19.40 11.12 11.42
N ALA A 127 18.72 10.85 12.52
CA ALA A 127 19.30 10.14 13.68
C ALA A 127 19.81 8.73 13.29
N ARG A 128 19.03 7.94 12.54
CA ARG A 128 19.46 6.63 12.04
C ARG A 128 20.66 6.72 11.08
N GLN A 129 20.69 7.74 10.22
CA GLN A 129 21.79 7.91 9.26
C GLN A 129 23.12 8.31 9.94
N SER A 130 23.04 9.08 11.01
CA SER A 130 24.22 9.55 11.77
C SER A 130 24.57 8.67 12.96
N ASP A 131 23.74 7.69 13.27
CA ASP A 131 23.80 6.87 14.50
C ASP A 131 23.82 7.72 15.80
N GLN A 132 23.13 8.89 15.76
CA GLN A 132 23.06 9.81 16.88
C GLN A 132 21.65 9.88 17.43
N TRP A 133 21.48 9.56 18.73
CA TRP A 133 20.19 9.64 19.38
C TRP A 133 19.70 11.10 19.48
N PRO A 134 18.44 11.39 19.08
CA PRO A 134 17.90 12.75 19.16
C PRO A 134 17.73 13.21 20.61
N SER A 135 18.03 14.48 20.90
CA SER A 135 17.79 15.01 22.24
C SER A 135 16.28 15.08 22.55
N LYS A 136 15.93 15.07 23.82
CA LYS A 136 14.53 15.21 24.28
C LYS A 136 13.92 16.51 23.80
N GLU A 137 14.69 17.58 23.77
CA GLU A 137 14.29 18.90 23.29
C GLU A 137 13.99 18.91 21.79
N ALA A 138 14.83 18.25 20.98
CA ALA A 138 14.62 18.10 19.55
C ALA A 138 13.33 17.30 19.24
N ILE A 139 13.10 16.21 19.98
CA ILE A 139 11.87 15.42 19.85
C ILE A 139 10.64 16.25 20.27
N ALA A 140 10.71 17.00 21.36
CA ALA A 140 9.64 17.88 21.83
C ALA A 140 9.31 18.96 20.79
N ALA A 141 10.32 19.64 20.26
CA ALA A 141 10.16 20.66 19.22
C ALA A 141 9.53 20.10 17.94
N ALA A 142 9.98 18.93 17.47
CA ALA A 142 9.38 18.27 16.31
C ALA A 142 7.92 17.86 16.56
N LYS A 143 7.61 17.41 17.78
CA LYS A 143 6.26 17.02 18.19
C LYS A 143 5.31 18.23 18.29
N GLU A 144 5.76 19.41 18.70
CA GLU A 144 4.96 20.62 18.70
C GLU A 144 4.47 21.03 17.29
N LEU A 145 5.20 20.60 16.25
CA LEU A 145 4.86 20.80 14.85
C LEU A 145 4.09 19.59 14.26
N THR A 146 3.48 18.75 15.10
CA THR A 146 2.66 17.61 14.70
C THR A 146 1.20 17.86 15.07
N GLY A 147 0.28 17.53 14.17
CA GLY A 147 -1.16 17.57 14.44
C GLY A 147 -1.99 17.88 13.20
N MET A 148 -2.84 16.93 12.80
CA MET A 148 -3.77 17.07 11.66
C MET A 148 -4.79 18.20 11.81
N LYS A 149 -4.96 18.75 13.00
CA LYS A 149 -5.78 19.95 13.26
C LYS A 149 -5.26 21.20 12.53
N TYR A 150 -3.99 21.21 12.21
CA TYR A 150 -3.36 22.33 11.50
C TYR A 150 -3.51 22.24 9.97
N LEU A 151 -3.94 21.12 9.42
CA LEU A 151 -4.23 20.96 7.99
C LEU A 151 -5.71 21.26 7.74
N GLN A 152 -6.00 22.24 6.91
CA GLN A 152 -7.35 22.52 6.41
C GLN A 152 -7.42 22.28 4.91
N LEU A 153 -8.52 21.68 4.48
CA LEU A 153 -8.85 21.44 3.08
C LEU A 153 -10.17 22.14 2.76
N ASP A 154 -10.25 22.77 1.59
CA ASP A 154 -11.51 23.29 1.05
C ASP A 154 -11.95 22.43 -0.14
N PRO A 155 -12.96 21.55 0.04
CA PRO A 155 -13.44 20.68 -1.03
C PRO A 155 -14.12 21.42 -2.18
N LYS A 156 -14.56 22.68 -1.98
CA LYS A 156 -15.23 23.47 -3.03
C LYS A 156 -14.24 23.99 -4.06
N THR A 157 -13.04 24.35 -3.61
CA THR A 157 -12.00 24.95 -4.45
C THR A 157 -10.86 24.00 -4.77
N GLY A 158 -10.77 22.85 -4.08
CA GLY A 158 -9.64 21.92 -4.21
C GLY A 158 -8.34 22.49 -3.65
N THR A 159 -8.41 23.43 -2.69
CA THR A 159 -7.26 24.08 -2.09
C THR A 159 -7.00 23.61 -0.66
N ALA A 160 -5.81 23.87 -0.17
CA ALA A 160 -5.40 23.50 1.19
C ALA A 160 -4.60 24.61 1.86
N ARG A 161 -4.59 24.63 3.21
CA ARG A 161 -3.69 25.50 4.00
C ARG A 161 -3.21 24.81 5.26
N MET A 162 -2.05 25.27 5.73
CA MET A 162 -1.50 24.94 7.05
C MET A 162 -1.73 26.09 8.01
N LEU A 163 -2.29 25.82 9.17
CA LEU A 163 -2.56 26.81 10.21
C LEU A 163 -1.35 27.12 11.11
N LYS A 164 -0.25 26.43 10.92
CA LYS A 164 0.98 26.60 11.71
C LYS A 164 2.20 26.46 10.82
N ALA A 165 3.08 27.46 10.84
CA ALA A 165 4.34 27.41 10.11
C ALA A 165 5.23 26.27 10.59
N GLY A 166 6.02 25.72 9.66
CA GLY A 166 7.02 24.70 9.96
C GLY A 166 6.49 23.25 10.05
N ILE A 167 5.17 23.02 9.95
CA ILE A 167 4.61 21.68 9.86
C ILE A 167 5.09 21.00 8.58
N GLN A 168 5.41 19.72 8.69
CA GLN A 168 5.74 18.87 7.54
C GLN A 168 4.86 17.65 7.52
N LEU A 169 4.46 17.25 6.31
CA LEU A 169 3.68 16.05 6.08
C LEU A 169 4.60 14.91 5.62
N ASP A 170 4.22 13.70 6.00
CA ASP A 170 4.84 12.45 5.55
C ASP A 170 3.73 11.50 5.09
N LEU A 171 3.73 11.18 3.80
CA LEU A 171 2.76 10.30 3.18
C LEU A 171 3.23 8.84 3.07
N GLY A 172 4.42 8.49 3.60
CA GLY A 172 5.01 7.15 3.48
C GLY A 172 4.21 6.00 4.08
N GLY A 173 3.16 6.30 4.85
CA GLY A 173 2.26 5.29 5.41
C GLY A 173 0.90 5.18 4.70
N ILE A 174 0.73 5.80 3.52
CA ILE A 174 -0.53 5.79 2.75
C ILE A 174 -0.29 5.91 1.24
N ALA A 175 0.87 6.41 0.82
CA ALA A 175 1.14 6.71 -0.58
C ALA A 175 1.28 5.46 -1.45
N GLN A 176 1.86 4.38 -0.91
CA GLN A 176 2.05 3.13 -1.67
C GLN A 176 0.69 2.51 -2.00
N GLY A 177 -0.21 2.41 -1.02
CA GLY A 177 -1.58 1.95 -1.24
C GLY A 177 -2.34 2.83 -2.23
N TYR A 178 -2.16 4.16 -2.15
CA TYR A 178 -2.79 5.10 -3.07
C TYR A 178 -2.28 4.94 -4.51
N ILE A 179 -0.97 4.84 -4.70
CA ILE A 179 -0.36 4.62 -6.02
C ILE A 179 -0.83 3.29 -6.60
N GLY A 180 -0.82 2.22 -5.80
CA GLY A 180 -1.33 0.91 -6.21
C GLY A 180 -2.79 0.93 -6.66
N ASP A 181 -3.66 1.70 -5.96
CA ASP A 181 -5.06 1.91 -6.38
C ASP A 181 -5.16 2.62 -7.74
N LYS A 182 -4.40 3.71 -7.93
CA LYS A 182 -4.46 4.46 -9.20
C LYS A 182 -3.95 3.65 -10.39
N VAL A 183 -2.87 2.90 -10.21
CA VAL A 183 -2.34 1.98 -11.22
C VAL A 183 -3.36 0.87 -11.53
N MET A 184 -3.93 0.24 -10.51
CA MET A 184 -4.94 -0.80 -10.69
C MET A 184 -6.19 -0.28 -11.43
N ARG A 185 -6.70 0.89 -11.06
CA ARG A 185 -7.82 1.53 -11.76
C ARG A 185 -7.50 1.81 -13.22
N PHE A 186 -6.30 2.29 -13.51
CA PHE A 186 -5.84 2.49 -14.87
C PHE A 186 -5.85 1.17 -15.66
N LEU A 187 -5.30 0.08 -15.12
CA LEU A 187 -5.30 -1.24 -15.76
C LEU A 187 -6.74 -1.72 -16.07
N LEU A 188 -7.68 -1.56 -15.12
CA LEU A 188 -9.08 -1.90 -15.32
C LEU A 188 -9.73 -1.09 -16.46
N VAL A 189 -9.44 0.21 -16.56
CA VAL A 189 -9.91 1.09 -17.65
C VAL A 189 -9.32 0.67 -19.01
N GLN A 190 -8.10 0.08 -19.03
CA GLN A 190 -7.51 -0.50 -20.24
C GLN A 190 -8.09 -1.88 -20.60
N GLY A 191 -9.13 -2.37 -19.89
CA GLY A 191 -9.76 -3.66 -20.13
C GLY A 191 -9.05 -4.85 -19.51
N ILE A 192 -8.03 -4.64 -18.68
CA ILE A 192 -7.33 -5.71 -17.95
C ILE A 192 -8.24 -6.22 -16.84
N THR A 193 -8.69 -7.47 -16.93
CA THR A 193 -9.64 -8.08 -15.98
C THR A 193 -8.95 -8.83 -14.83
N ALA A 194 -7.68 -9.24 -15.02
CA ALA A 194 -6.87 -9.92 -14.01
C ALA A 194 -5.49 -9.28 -13.93
N ALA A 195 -5.21 -8.64 -12.80
CA ALA A 195 -3.95 -7.94 -12.55
C ALA A 195 -3.53 -8.03 -11.08
N LEU A 196 -2.20 -7.98 -10.86
CA LEU A 196 -1.55 -7.78 -9.58
C LEU A 196 -0.57 -6.62 -9.71
N VAL A 197 -0.64 -5.69 -8.78
CA VAL A 197 0.28 -4.56 -8.65
C VAL A 197 0.96 -4.68 -7.29
N ASP A 198 2.28 -4.81 -7.29
CA ASP A 198 3.11 -4.85 -6.08
C ASP A 198 3.94 -3.56 -6.00
N VAL A 199 3.65 -2.77 -4.98
CA VAL A 199 4.32 -1.51 -4.65
C VAL A 199 5.24 -1.77 -3.46
N SER A 200 6.39 -2.40 -3.70
CA SER A 200 7.39 -2.66 -2.63
C SER A 200 6.82 -3.47 -1.45
N GLY A 201 5.99 -4.47 -1.73
CA GLY A 201 5.33 -5.30 -0.72
C GLY A 201 3.91 -4.86 -0.35
N ASP A 202 3.42 -3.73 -0.87
CA ASP A 202 2.01 -3.34 -0.82
C ASP A 202 1.33 -3.86 -2.08
N ILE A 203 0.64 -4.99 -1.97
CA ILE A 203 0.13 -5.74 -3.10
C ILE A 203 -1.37 -5.51 -3.27
N THR A 204 -1.77 -5.19 -4.49
CA THR A 204 -3.19 -5.06 -4.89
C THR A 204 -3.50 -6.07 -5.98
N ALA A 205 -4.51 -6.92 -5.77
CA ALA A 205 -4.94 -7.94 -6.71
C ALA A 205 -6.38 -7.71 -7.16
N ARG A 206 -6.63 -7.88 -8.46
CA ARG A 206 -7.98 -7.83 -9.07
C ARG A 206 -8.16 -8.97 -10.04
N GLY A 207 -9.40 -9.48 -10.11
CA GLY A 207 -9.71 -10.68 -10.90
C GLY A 207 -8.92 -11.90 -10.48
N ASN A 208 -8.92 -12.91 -11.31
CA ASN A 208 -8.17 -14.15 -11.08
C ASN A 208 -7.25 -14.43 -12.27
N PRO A 209 -6.06 -14.97 -12.07
CA PRO A 209 -5.28 -15.59 -13.14
C PRO A 209 -6.12 -16.65 -13.87
N PRO A 210 -5.99 -16.82 -15.19
CA PRO A 210 -6.72 -17.83 -15.95
C PRO A 210 -6.55 -19.22 -15.32
N GLY A 211 -7.68 -19.90 -15.06
CA GLY A 211 -7.69 -21.23 -14.46
C GLY A 211 -7.33 -21.30 -12.97
N LYS A 212 -7.18 -20.17 -12.27
CA LYS A 212 -6.86 -20.13 -10.84
C LYS A 212 -7.98 -19.48 -10.03
N ALA A 213 -8.08 -19.86 -8.76
CA ALA A 213 -9.09 -19.30 -7.82
C ALA A 213 -8.75 -17.89 -7.36
N GLY A 214 -7.51 -17.44 -7.45
CA GLY A 214 -7.00 -16.14 -7.03
C GLY A 214 -5.49 -16.00 -7.24
N TRP A 215 -4.95 -14.90 -6.77
CA TRP A 215 -3.52 -14.59 -6.76
C TRP A 215 -2.87 -15.13 -5.49
N VAL A 216 -1.77 -15.85 -5.65
CA VAL A 216 -0.99 -16.41 -4.54
C VAL A 216 0.07 -15.42 -4.13
N VAL A 217 0.06 -14.99 -2.87
CA VAL A 217 0.97 -13.99 -2.31
C VAL A 217 1.59 -14.51 -1.02
N ALA A 218 2.91 -14.49 -0.94
CA ALA A 218 3.63 -14.83 0.30
C ALA A 218 3.56 -13.69 1.32
N ILE A 219 3.47 -14.03 2.60
CA ILE A 219 3.60 -13.06 3.70
C ILE A 219 5.06 -13.02 4.15
N ASN A 220 5.64 -11.81 4.17
CA ASN A 220 6.96 -11.60 4.75
C ASN A 220 6.84 -11.51 6.28
N THR A 221 7.41 -12.47 6.99
CA THR A 221 7.45 -12.46 8.45
C THR A 221 8.86 -12.34 9.00
N PRO A 222 8.99 -11.91 10.28
CA PRO A 222 10.28 -11.63 10.90
C PRO A 222 11.22 -12.83 11.07
N HIS A 223 10.76 -14.06 10.99
CA HIS A 223 11.58 -15.25 11.18
C HIS A 223 11.16 -16.38 10.25
N HIS A 224 12.16 -17.00 9.59
CA HIS A 224 11.97 -18.13 8.66
C HIS A 224 11.51 -19.45 9.34
N GLU A 225 11.47 -19.50 10.68
CA GLU A 225 11.23 -20.73 11.44
C GLU A 225 9.79 -20.95 11.93
N ALA A 226 8.89 -20.01 11.65
CA ALA A 226 7.50 -20.20 12.04
C ALA A 226 6.79 -21.06 10.99
N GLU A 227 6.60 -22.34 11.24
CA GLU A 227 5.85 -23.29 10.39
C GLU A 227 4.50 -22.72 9.90
N TRP A 228 3.90 -21.84 10.67
CA TRP A 228 2.61 -21.23 10.38
C TRP A 228 2.60 -20.24 9.22
N LEU A 229 3.75 -19.75 8.78
CA LEU A 229 3.91 -18.68 7.81
C LEU A 229 4.57 -19.10 6.50
N HIS A 230 4.76 -20.38 6.31
CA HIS A 230 4.99 -20.96 4.99
C HIS A 230 3.72 -20.94 4.11
N GLU A 231 2.56 -20.57 4.69
CA GLU A 231 1.31 -20.48 3.95
C GLU A 231 1.24 -19.17 3.16
N HIS A 232 0.80 -19.29 1.93
CA HIS A 232 0.56 -18.17 1.05
C HIS A 232 -0.87 -17.67 1.22
N LEU A 233 -1.10 -16.37 1.02
CA LEU A 233 -2.44 -15.81 0.93
C LEU A 233 -3.01 -16.04 -0.47
N LEU A 234 -4.28 -16.41 -0.55
CA LEU A 234 -5.03 -16.40 -1.79
C LEU A 234 -5.87 -15.13 -1.88
N LEU A 235 -5.47 -14.20 -2.74
CA LEU A 235 -6.13 -12.92 -2.90
C LEU A 235 -7.01 -12.89 -4.15
N LYS A 236 -8.27 -12.45 -3.97
CA LYS A 236 -9.20 -12.14 -5.04
C LYS A 236 -9.87 -10.80 -4.74
N ASN A 237 -9.62 -9.80 -5.57
CA ASN A 237 -10.16 -8.44 -5.39
C ASN A 237 -9.86 -7.84 -4.01
N HIS A 238 -8.68 -8.16 -3.46
CA HIS A 238 -8.19 -7.63 -2.19
C HIS A 238 -6.77 -7.12 -2.35
N SER A 239 -6.38 -6.32 -1.40
CA SER A 239 -5.02 -5.81 -1.25
C SER A 239 -4.46 -6.28 0.08
N VAL A 240 -3.15 -6.52 0.12
CA VAL A 240 -2.41 -6.87 1.33
C VAL A 240 -1.21 -5.96 1.47
N THR A 241 -1.00 -5.43 2.64
CA THR A 241 0.16 -4.63 3.02
C THR A 241 0.77 -5.20 4.28
N THR A 242 2.10 -5.33 4.30
CA THR A 242 2.84 -5.73 5.49
C THR A 242 3.80 -4.62 5.91
N SER A 243 3.65 -4.15 7.14
CA SER A 243 4.55 -3.18 7.76
C SER A 243 5.25 -3.83 8.95
N GLY A 244 6.58 -3.78 8.96
CA GLY A 244 7.38 -4.37 10.03
C GLY A 244 8.63 -3.56 10.33
N ASP A 245 9.23 -3.81 11.49
CA ASP A 245 10.38 -3.05 12.01
C ASP A 245 11.73 -3.81 11.88
N LEU A 246 11.78 -4.83 11.02
CA LEU A 246 12.93 -5.74 10.93
C LEU A 246 14.25 -5.02 10.60
N TYR A 247 14.20 -4.07 9.68
CA TYR A 247 15.41 -3.47 9.10
C TYR A 247 15.61 -2.00 9.44
N GLN A 248 14.59 -1.33 9.98
CA GLN A 248 14.64 0.12 10.24
C GLN A 248 14.34 0.43 11.71
N TYR A 249 15.40 0.44 12.54
CA TYR A 249 15.31 0.73 13.97
C TYR A 249 16.58 1.42 14.47
N MET A 250 16.53 1.93 15.68
CA MET A 250 17.68 2.36 16.48
C MET A 250 17.64 1.69 17.84
N GLU A 251 18.81 1.45 18.43
CA GLU A 251 18.94 0.97 19.80
C GLU A 251 19.49 2.08 20.70
N HIS A 252 18.87 2.26 21.84
CA HIS A 252 19.32 3.23 22.84
C HIS A 252 18.98 2.74 24.25
N GLU A 253 19.97 2.76 25.16
CA GLU A 253 19.83 2.29 26.54
C GLU A 253 19.22 0.88 26.64
N GLY A 254 19.66 -0.04 25.77
CA GLY A 254 19.18 -1.42 25.72
C GLY A 254 17.73 -1.59 25.22
N LYS A 255 17.12 -0.53 24.66
CA LYS A 255 15.79 -0.58 24.04
C LYS A 255 15.89 -0.32 22.55
N ARG A 256 15.09 -1.09 21.81
CA ARG A 256 14.96 -0.94 20.37
C ARG A 256 13.77 -0.02 20.06
N TYR A 257 13.97 0.90 19.14
CA TYR A 257 12.96 1.85 18.66
C TYR A 257 12.81 1.72 17.15
N SER A 258 11.63 1.30 16.71
CA SER A 258 11.26 1.13 15.31
C SER A 258 11.18 2.46 14.58
N HIS A 259 11.24 2.42 13.24
CA HIS A 259 10.90 3.56 12.38
C HIS A 259 9.40 3.94 12.43
N ILE A 260 8.53 3.03 12.92
CA ILE A 260 7.10 3.31 13.09
C ILE A 260 6.93 4.20 14.32
N LEU A 261 6.68 5.48 14.09
CA LEU A 261 6.58 6.48 15.14
C LEU A 261 5.19 6.54 15.75
N ASN A 262 5.15 6.71 17.07
CA ASN A 262 3.90 7.03 17.76
C ASN A 262 3.71 8.57 17.78
N PRO A 263 2.68 9.12 17.09
CA PRO A 263 2.47 10.56 17.02
C PRO A 263 2.30 11.23 18.38
N LYS A 264 1.82 10.48 19.38
CA LYS A 264 1.55 10.99 20.73
C LYS A 264 2.82 11.12 21.57
N SER A 265 3.71 10.14 21.50
CA SER A 265 4.96 10.16 22.25
C SER A 265 6.09 10.88 21.49
N GLY A 266 6.11 10.79 20.16
CA GLY A 266 7.19 11.25 19.29
C GLY A 266 8.32 10.23 19.15
N TYR A 267 8.20 9.04 19.74
CA TYR A 267 9.17 7.96 19.69
C TYR A 267 8.71 6.80 18.83
N GLY A 268 9.64 6.04 18.31
CA GLY A 268 9.38 4.75 17.68
C GLY A 268 8.74 3.76 18.65
N ILE A 269 7.98 2.80 18.14
CA ILE A 269 7.50 1.68 18.96
C ILE A 269 8.67 0.79 19.37
N THR A 270 8.62 0.26 20.59
CA THR A 270 9.68 -0.62 21.14
C THR A 270 9.40 -2.11 20.97
N LYS A 271 8.19 -2.45 20.52
CA LYS A 271 7.80 -3.82 20.25
C LYS A 271 8.37 -4.26 18.91
N ARG A 272 8.94 -5.47 18.87
CA ARG A 272 9.35 -6.11 17.61
C ARG A 272 8.13 -6.79 17.01
N LEU A 273 7.55 -6.19 15.99
CA LEU A 273 6.34 -6.72 15.37
C LEU A 273 6.29 -6.47 13.86
N SER A 274 5.55 -7.34 13.18
CA SER A 274 5.10 -7.19 11.82
C SER A 274 3.58 -7.20 11.81
N VAL A 275 2.99 -6.33 11.01
CA VAL A 275 1.54 -6.22 10.85
C VAL A 275 1.20 -6.39 9.38
N THR A 276 0.44 -7.42 9.07
CA THR A 276 -0.14 -7.65 7.74
C THR A 276 -1.62 -7.30 7.79
N VAL A 277 -2.08 -6.46 6.87
CA VAL A 277 -3.49 -6.06 6.73
C VAL A 277 -4.00 -6.48 5.36
N ILE A 278 -5.19 -7.06 5.32
CA ILE A 278 -5.93 -7.38 4.10
C ILE A 278 -7.18 -6.51 4.07
N ALA A 279 -7.38 -5.80 2.95
CA ALA A 279 -8.57 -4.98 2.71
C ALA A 279 -8.93 -4.96 1.23
N LYS A 280 -10.19 -4.60 0.89
CA LYS A 280 -10.57 -4.36 -0.52
C LYS A 280 -9.94 -3.10 -1.09
N ASP A 281 -9.72 -2.10 -0.25
CA ASP A 281 -9.12 -0.82 -0.58
C ASP A 281 -7.63 -0.84 -0.20
N PRO A 282 -6.69 -0.70 -1.17
CA PRO A 282 -5.26 -0.72 -0.90
C PRO A 282 -4.81 0.44 -0.01
N VAL A 283 -5.46 1.60 -0.11
CA VAL A 283 -5.17 2.75 0.76
C VAL A 283 -5.45 2.39 2.22
N VAL A 284 -6.56 1.66 2.45
CA VAL A 284 -6.92 1.17 3.80
C VAL A 284 -5.91 0.13 4.29
N ALA A 285 -5.51 -0.81 3.44
CA ALA A 285 -4.51 -1.82 3.80
C ALA A 285 -3.21 -1.15 4.28
N ASP A 286 -2.72 -0.12 3.57
CA ASP A 286 -1.47 0.57 3.88
C ASP A 286 -1.55 1.32 5.22
N TRP A 287 -2.41 2.34 5.35
CA TRP A 287 -2.42 3.16 6.57
C TRP A 287 -2.83 2.39 7.83
N LEU A 288 -3.64 1.35 7.68
CA LEU A 288 -4.15 0.58 8.82
C LEU A 288 -3.03 -0.25 9.48
N THR A 289 -2.01 -0.69 8.74
CA THR A 289 -0.84 -1.37 9.32
C THR A 289 -0.17 -0.51 10.39
N LYS A 290 0.00 0.80 10.13
CA LYS A 290 0.62 1.76 11.05
C LYS A 290 -0.24 1.95 12.31
N SER A 291 -1.56 2.05 12.12
CA SER A 291 -2.50 2.17 13.25
C SER A 291 -2.54 0.91 14.11
N VAL A 292 -2.57 -0.28 13.50
CA VAL A 292 -2.60 -1.57 14.20
C VAL A 292 -1.34 -1.77 15.04
N SER A 293 -0.17 -1.36 14.53
CA SER A 293 1.10 -1.41 15.25
C SER A 293 1.09 -0.63 16.56
N LEU A 294 0.31 0.45 16.63
CA LEU A 294 0.24 1.34 17.79
C LEU A 294 -0.92 1.04 18.75
N LEU A 295 -1.92 0.31 18.30
CA LEU A 295 -3.14 0.07 19.07
C LEU A 295 -3.07 -1.23 19.87
N SER A 296 -3.83 -1.31 20.98
CA SER A 296 -4.12 -2.59 21.60
C SER A 296 -4.99 -3.44 20.67
N HIS A 297 -4.85 -4.77 20.74
CA HIS A 297 -5.59 -5.72 19.90
C HIS A 297 -7.10 -5.43 19.82
N ARG A 298 -7.73 -5.16 20.96
CA ARG A 298 -9.18 -4.82 21.03
C ARG A 298 -9.51 -3.55 20.22
N LYS A 299 -8.66 -2.51 20.31
CA LYS A 299 -8.86 -1.26 19.56
C LYS A 299 -8.58 -1.47 18.08
N ALA A 300 -7.53 -2.23 17.73
CA ALA A 300 -7.19 -2.59 16.36
C ALA A 300 -8.33 -3.37 15.68
N LYS A 301 -8.88 -4.41 16.33
CA LYS A 301 -10.05 -5.17 15.81
C LYS A 301 -11.27 -4.28 15.56
N ARG A 302 -11.54 -3.33 16.47
CA ARG A 302 -12.66 -2.40 16.27
C ARG A 302 -12.42 -1.47 15.08
N LEU A 303 -11.19 -1.01 14.89
CA LEU A 303 -10.82 -0.14 13.78
C LEU A 303 -10.89 -0.90 12.46
N ALA A 304 -10.26 -2.07 12.36
CA ALA A 304 -10.26 -2.91 11.16
C ALA A 304 -11.69 -3.24 10.70
N ARG A 305 -12.58 -3.64 11.63
CA ARG A 305 -13.98 -3.91 11.31
C ARG A 305 -14.73 -2.72 10.69
N LYS A 306 -14.41 -1.48 11.11
CA LYS A 306 -15.03 -0.28 10.51
C LYS A 306 -14.66 -0.08 9.03
N TRP A 307 -13.54 -0.66 8.61
CA TRP A 307 -13.01 -0.54 7.26
C TRP A 307 -13.11 -1.85 6.47
N ASN A 308 -13.84 -2.84 6.99
CA ASN A 308 -13.95 -4.17 6.39
C ASN A 308 -12.58 -4.75 6.04
N ALA A 309 -11.66 -4.67 7.00
CA ALA A 309 -10.30 -5.13 6.88
C ALA A 309 -10.00 -6.21 7.92
N ASP A 310 -9.10 -7.11 7.58
CA ASP A 310 -8.56 -8.13 8.46
C ASP A 310 -7.07 -7.92 8.66
N PHE A 311 -6.52 -8.39 9.77
CA PHE A 311 -5.10 -8.26 10.04
C PHE A 311 -4.52 -9.45 10.81
N LEU A 312 -3.23 -9.63 10.60
CA LEU A 312 -2.33 -10.48 11.38
C LEU A 312 -1.23 -9.61 12.01
N VAL A 313 -0.97 -9.81 13.30
CA VAL A 313 0.19 -9.25 14.00
C VAL A 313 1.07 -10.41 14.42
N ALA A 314 2.32 -10.41 13.97
CA ALA A 314 3.39 -11.28 14.44
C ALA A 314 4.29 -10.45 15.37
N GLU A 315 4.29 -10.75 16.67
CA GLU A 315 5.09 -10.06 17.70
C GLU A 315 6.16 -10.98 18.26
N TYR A 316 7.43 -10.58 18.17
CA TYR A 316 8.53 -11.30 18.77
C TYR A 316 8.73 -10.83 20.22
N LYS A 317 8.51 -11.73 21.16
CA LYS A 317 8.59 -11.46 22.60
C LYS A 317 9.08 -12.67 23.34
N ASN A 318 10.04 -12.48 24.30
CA ASN A 318 10.62 -13.56 25.10
C ASN A 318 11.19 -14.69 24.22
N GLU A 319 11.90 -14.33 23.15
CA GLU A 319 12.49 -15.26 22.18
C GLU A 319 11.50 -16.16 21.43
N GLN A 320 10.21 -15.82 21.49
CA GLN A 320 9.14 -16.52 20.80
C GLN A 320 8.33 -15.59 19.92
N LEU A 321 7.79 -16.15 18.85
CA LEU A 321 6.89 -15.47 17.94
C LEU A 321 5.44 -15.70 18.36
N HIS A 322 4.71 -14.63 18.63
CA HIS A 322 3.31 -14.64 19.02
C HIS A 322 2.44 -14.06 17.93
N PHE A 323 1.41 -14.80 17.54
CA PHE A 323 0.48 -14.38 16.50
C PHE A 323 -0.86 -13.94 17.09
N ARG A 324 -1.42 -12.86 16.54
CA ARG A 324 -2.77 -12.36 16.85
C ARG A 324 -3.42 -11.87 15.57
N HIS A 325 -4.57 -12.38 15.24
CA HIS A 325 -5.28 -12.02 14.01
C HIS A 325 -6.78 -11.77 14.24
N THR A 326 -7.42 -11.22 13.22
CA THR A 326 -8.89 -11.19 13.13
C THR A 326 -9.39 -12.51 12.55
N PRO A 327 -10.62 -12.96 12.90
CA PRO A 327 -11.15 -14.22 12.37
C PRO A 327 -11.21 -14.29 10.84
N GLY A 328 -11.51 -13.18 10.16
CA GLY A 328 -11.59 -13.13 8.70
C GLY A 328 -10.21 -13.29 8.02
N PHE A 329 -9.10 -13.05 8.72
CA PHE A 329 -7.76 -13.26 8.15
C PHE A 329 -7.50 -14.72 7.81
N GLU A 330 -8.01 -15.66 8.60
CA GLU A 330 -7.87 -17.09 8.38
C GLU A 330 -8.52 -17.56 7.07
N GLU A 331 -9.57 -16.86 6.61
CA GLU A 331 -10.25 -17.23 5.36
C GLU A 331 -9.34 -17.12 4.16
N PHE A 332 -8.40 -16.17 4.17
CA PHE A 332 -7.40 -16.01 3.13
C PHE A 332 -6.31 -17.09 3.17
N MET A 333 -6.10 -17.75 4.31
CA MET A 333 -5.10 -18.81 4.49
C MET A 333 -5.69 -20.19 4.22
N LYS A 334 -6.94 -20.45 4.57
CA LYS A 334 -7.60 -21.77 4.48
C LYS A 334 -7.81 -22.28 3.04
N THR A 335 -7.65 -21.42 2.04
CA THR A 335 -7.92 -21.78 0.64
C THR A 335 -6.72 -22.44 -0.04
N PHE A 336 -5.61 -22.62 0.68
CA PHE A 336 -4.42 -23.27 0.17
C PHE A 336 -4.26 -24.68 0.75
N ALA A 337 -5.06 -25.64 0.25
CA ALA A 337 -4.64 -27.02 0.31
C ALA A 337 -3.45 -27.15 -0.67
N SER A 338 -2.30 -27.56 -0.15
CA SER A 338 -1.12 -27.85 -0.99
C SER A 338 -1.55 -28.73 -2.17
N PRO A 339 -1.15 -28.42 -3.41
CA PRO A 339 -1.33 -29.40 -4.46
C PRO A 339 -0.62 -30.69 -4.01
N GLU A 340 -1.32 -31.83 -4.07
CA GLU A 340 -0.68 -33.11 -3.87
C GLU A 340 0.55 -33.19 -4.78
N PRO A 341 1.69 -33.68 -4.30
CA PRO A 341 2.85 -33.86 -5.14
C PRO A 341 2.43 -34.78 -6.30
N GLU A 342 2.55 -34.28 -7.52
CA GLU A 342 2.44 -35.11 -8.71
C GLU A 342 3.50 -36.22 -8.62
N HIS A 343 3.03 -37.45 -8.47
CA HIS A 343 3.85 -38.69 -8.53
C HIS A 343 4.34 -39.00 -9.94
#